data_f7f4f7991e958a6ab969d2096888abfb
#
_entry.id   f7f4f7991e958a6ab969d2096888abfb
#
_cell.length_a   1.000
_cell.length_b   1.000
_cell.length_c   1.000
_cell.angle_alpha   90.00
_cell.angle_beta   90.00
_cell.angle_gamma   90.00
#
_symmetry.space_group_name_H-M   'P 1'
#
loop_
_entity.id
_entity.type
_entity.pdbx_description
1 polymer ?
#
loop_
_entity_poly.entity_id
_entity_poly.type
_entity_poly.pdbx_seq_one_letter_code
_entity_poly.pdbx_strand_id
1 'polypeptide(L)'
;EIVKYMAEREIPNAQHLKNMSEFAKGMLSSSINAFVEQNAEKARKVILDDDVVDSYFERVKADLNESLTQSEADKEDGQFLLDILMIAKYIERVGDHATNIAEWVVYGLTGAHPEETN
;
A
#
# COMPACT_ATOMS: atom_id res chain seq x y z
N GLU A 1 -24.45 0.94 -3.28
CA GLU A 1 -23.15 1.43 -3.61
C GLU A 1 -22.16 1.16 -2.48
N ILE A 2 -20.88 1.02 -2.81
CA ILE A 2 -19.89 0.49 -1.87
C ILE A 2 -19.66 1.37 -0.64
N VAL A 3 -19.66 2.69 -0.80
CA VAL A 3 -19.43 3.62 0.31
C VAL A 3 -20.53 3.48 1.38
N LYS A 4 -21.76 3.43 0.94
CA LYS A 4 -22.89 3.26 1.85
C LYS A 4 -22.87 1.88 2.50
N TYR A 5 -22.53 0.86 1.72
CA TYR A 5 -22.43 -0.51 2.21
C TYR A 5 -21.37 -0.64 3.30
N MET A 6 -20.20 -0.04 3.09
CA MET A 6 -19.10 -0.09 4.04
C MET A 6 -19.39 0.71 5.32
N ALA A 7 -20.17 1.78 5.24
CA ALA A 7 -20.51 2.59 6.41
C ALA A 7 -21.35 1.82 7.42
N GLU A 8 -22.05 0.79 6.99
CA GLU A 8 -22.93 -0.02 7.85
C GLU A 8 -22.23 -1.24 8.42
N ARG A 9 -20.97 -1.48 8.06
CA ARG A 9 -20.23 -2.67 8.45
C ARG A 9 -18.94 -2.32 9.16
N GLU A 10 -18.58 -3.18 10.13
CA GLU A 10 -17.33 -3.06 10.81
C GLU A 10 -16.22 -3.68 9.97
N ILE A 11 -15.18 -2.90 9.70
CA ILE A 11 -14.02 -3.37 8.94
C ILE A 11 -13.10 -4.15 9.87
N PRO A 12 -12.79 -5.43 9.54
CA PRO A 12 -11.86 -6.20 10.36
C PRO A 12 -10.51 -5.51 10.47
N ASN A 13 -10.12 -5.20 11.69
CA ASN A 13 -8.85 -4.55 12.01
C ASN A 13 -8.56 -3.32 11.12
N ALA A 14 -9.51 -2.38 11.12
CA ALA A 14 -9.46 -1.16 10.32
C ALA A 14 -8.15 -0.39 10.52
N GLN A 15 -7.50 -0.54 11.68
CA GLN A 15 -6.26 0.16 11.96
C GLN A 15 -5.13 -0.27 11.02
N HIS A 16 -5.04 -1.55 10.66
CA HIS A 16 -4.01 -2.01 9.71
C HIS A 16 -4.23 -1.39 8.33
N LEU A 17 -5.47 -1.35 7.87
CA LEU A 17 -5.79 -0.75 6.58
C LEU A 17 -5.49 0.75 6.59
N LYS A 18 -5.84 1.43 7.66
CA LYS A 18 -5.58 2.86 7.83
C LYS A 18 -4.08 3.14 7.83
N ASN A 19 -3.31 2.37 8.59
CA ASN A 19 -1.86 2.54 8.67
C ASN A 19 -1.22 2.30 7.30
N MET A 20 -1.67 1.29 6.58
CA MET A 20 -1.20 1.00 5.22
C MET A 20 -1.44 2.19 4.30
N SER A 21 -2.65 2.74 4.34
CA SER A 21 -3.03 3.88 3.52
C SER A 21 -2.15 5.10 3.81
N GLU A 22 -1.97 5.42 5.08
CA GLU A 22 -1.16 6.58 5.47
C GLU A 22 0.31 6.39 5.11
N PHE A 23 0.83 5.18 5.25
CA PHE A 23 2.21 4.89 4.92
C PHE A 23 2.44 5.01 3.40
N ALA A 24 1.57 4.42 2.58
CA ALA A 24 1.68 4.51 1.12
C ALA A 24 1.57 5.95 0.64
N LYS A 25 0.67 6.72 1.24
CA LYS A 25 0.50 8.14 0.93
C LYS A 25 1.76 8.94 1.26
N GLY A 26 2.40 8.63 2.39
CA GLY A 26 3.67 9.24 2.78
C GLY A 26 4.79 8.91 1.81
N MET A 27 4.84 7.66 1.34
CA MET A 27 5.81 7.25 0.32
C MET A 27 5.62 8.05 -0.96
N LEU A 28 4.39 8.22 -1.40
CA LEU A 28 4.10 8.96 -2.62
C LEU A 28 4.54 10.43 -2.48
N SER A 29 4.19 11.07 -1.37
CA SER A 29 4.63 12.43 -1.07
C SER A 29 6.14 12.53 -1.07
N SER A 30 6.82 11.60 -0.40
CA SER A 30 8.29 11.61 -0.31
C SER A 30 8.94 11.39 -1.68
N SER A 31 8.35 10.54 -2.53
CA SER A 31 8.90 10.31 -3.87
C SER A 31 8.78 11.54 -4.75
N ILE A 32 7.65 12.24 -4.67
CA ILE A 32 7.46 13.50 -5.41
C ILE A 32 8.42 14.56 -4.91
N ASN A 33 8.56 14.68 -3.59
CA ASN A 33 9.50 15.64 -3.00
C ASN A 33 10.95 15.32 -3.39
N ALA A 34 11.30 14.04 -3.40
CA ALA A 34 12.64 13.61 -3.83
C ALA A 34 12.90 14.02 -5.28
N PHE A 35 11.90 13.91 -6.13
CA PHE A 35 12.00 14.33 -7.53
C PHE A 35 12.19 15.85 -7.63
N VAL A 36 11.35 16.61 -6.95
CA VAL A 36 11.41 18.09 -6.98
C VAL A 36 12.73 18.61 -6.42
N GLU A 37 13.20 18.01 -5.31
CA GLU A 37 14.42 18.42 -4.62
C GLU A 37 15.69 17.81 -5.22
N GLN A 38 15.54 16.85 -6.12
CA GLN A 38 16.64 16.05 -6.67
C GLN A 38 17.45 15.38 -5.56
N ASN A 39 16.75 14.78 -4.61
CA ASN A 39 17.30 14.18 -3.42
C ASN A 39 17.32 12.66 -3.51
N ALA A 40 18.49 12.10 -3.87
CA ALA A 40 18.65 10.66 -4.04
C ALA A 40 18.49 9.87 -2.74
N GLU A 41 18.93 10.44 -1.61
CA GLU A 41 18.79 9.73 -0.32
C GLU A 41 17.33 9.57 0.08
N LYS A 42 16.53 10.61 -0.13
CA LYS A 42 15.10 10.55 0.13
C LYS A 42 14.44 9.50 -0.76
N ALA A 43 14.85 9.44 -2.03
CA ALA A 43 14.33 8.46 -2.98
C ALA A 43 14.72 7.03 -2.56
N ARG A 44 15.95 6.81 -2.11
CA ARG A 44 16.39 5.49 -1.65
C ARG A 44 15.59 5.01 -0.45
N LYS A 45 15.23 5.93 0.45
CA LYS A 45 14.39 5.58 1.60
C LYS A 45 13.01 5.10 1.14
N VAL A 46 12.42 5.76 0.15
CA VAL A 46 11.13 5.33 -0.40
C VAL A 46 11.23 3.91 -0.96
N ILE A 47 12.30 3.62 -1.67
CA ILE A 47 12.51 2.26 -2.24
C ILE A 47 12.57 1.21 -1.13
N LEU A 48 13.26 1.51 -0.03
CA LEU A 48 13.33 0.60 1.12
C LEU A 48 11.99 0.45 1.82
N ASP A 49 11.16 1.49 1.81
CA ASP A 49 9.86 1.47 2.47
C ASP A 49 8.83 0.58 1.76
N ASP A 50 9.11 0.16 0.54
CA ASP A 50 8.20 -0.73 -0.22
C ASP A 50 7.89 -2.01 0.56
N ASP A 51 8.88 -2.57 1.23
CA ASP A 51 8.70 -3.78 2.05
C ASP A 51 7.73 -3.56 3.21
N VAL A 52 7.66 -2.35 3.73
CA VAL A 52 6.75 -2.01 4.83
C VAL A 52 5.30 -2.04 4.36
N VAL A 53 5.04 -1.51 3.16
CA VAL A 53 3.69 -1.55 2.57
C VAL A 53 3.28 -3.01 2.33
N ASP A 54 4.20 -3.82 1.80
CA ASP A 54 3.93 -5.24 1.57
C ASP A 54 3.59 -5.96 2.89
N SER A 55 4.29 -5.62 3.98
CA SER A 55 4.01 -6.18 5.30
C SER A 55 2.61 -5.80 5.78
N TYR A 56 2.21 -4.56 5.58
CA TYR A 56 0.85 -4.14 5.93
C TYR A 56 -0.19 -4.88 5.11
N PHE A 57 0.08 -5.07 3.82
CA PHE A 57 -0.84 -5.81 2.95
C PHE A 57 -1.03 -7.23 3.44
N GLU A 58 0.06 -7.91 3.84
CA GLU A 58 -0.02 -9.26 4.39
C GLU A 58 -0.84 -9.32 5.68
N ARG A 59 -0.73 -8.30 6.52
CA ARG A 59 -1.53 -8.20 7.75
C ARG A 59 -3.01 -8.01 7.45
N VAL A 60 -3.33 -7.16 6.46
CA VAL A 60 -4.72 -6.97 6.06
C VAL A 60 -5.30 -8.28 5.53
N LYS A 61 -4.54 -9.00 4.69
CA LYS A 61 -4.99 -10.30 4.19
C LYS A 61 -5.23 -11.30 5.32
N ALA A 62 -4.33 -11.33 6.31
CA ALA A 62 -4.47 -12.23 7.45
C ALA A 62 -5.73 -11.89 8.26
N ASP A 63 -6.01 -10.61 8.48
CA ASP A 63 -7.19 -10.16 9.19
C ASP A 63 -8.47 -10.56 8.46
N LEU A 64 -8.48 -10.41 7.14
CA LEU A 64 -9.62 -10.80 6.32
C LEU A 64 -9.84 -12.31 6.35
N ASN A 65 -8.76 -13.07 6.26
CA ASN A 65 -8.82 -14.53 6.31
C ASN A 65 -9.36 -15.01 7.66
N GLU A 66 -8.92 -14.39 8.75
CA GLU A 66 -9.42 -14.71 10.08
C GLU A 66 -10.93 -14.44 10.18
N SER A 67 -11.38 -13.32 9.63
CA SER A 67 -12.80 -12.98 9.61
C SER A 67 -13.62 -14.01 8.83
N LEU A 68 -13.08 -14.51 7.72
CA LEU A 68 -13.75 -15.54 6.93
C LEU A 68 -13.87 -16.87 7.66
N THR A 69 -12.86 -17.22 8.47
CA THR A 69 -12.85 -18.50 9.18
C THR A 69 -13.66 -18.48 10.46
N GLN A 70 -13.82 -17.33 11.09
CA GLN A 70 -14.53 -17.20 12.37
C GLN A 70 -16.02 -16.95 12.23
N SER A 71 -16.46 -16.42 11.12
CA SER A 71 -17.87 -16.14 10.92
C SER A 71 -18.49 -17.17 9.98
N GLU A 72 -19.78 -17.45 10.19
CA GLU A 72 -20.55 -18.14 9.16
C GLU A 72 -20.81 -17.10 8.07
N ALA A 73 -19.76 -16.79 7.33
CA ALA A 73 -19.82 -15.74 6.33
C ALA A 73 -20.83 -16.12 5.25
N ASP A 74 -21.87 -15.32 5.12
CA ASP A 74 -22.78 -15.47 4.02
C ASP A 74 -22.16 -14.83 2.76
N LYS A 75 -22.89 -14.89 1.67
CA LYS A 75 -22.43 -14.36 0.38
C LYS A 75 -22.15 -12.86 0.45
N GLU A 76 -22.94 -12.13 1.22
CA GLU A 76 -22.80 -10.69 1.37
C GLU A 76 -21.52 -10.33 2.16
N ASP A 77 -21.23 -11.08 3.22
CA ASP A 77 -20.02 -10.87 4.01
C ASP A 77 -18.78 -11.17 3.18
N GLY A 78 -18.82 -12.23 2.37
CA GLY A 78 -17.72 -12.56 1.48
C GLY A 78 -17.44 -11.43 0.48
N GLN A 79 -18.48 -10.84 -0.08
CA GLN A 79 -18.34 -9.72 -1.01
C GLN A 79 -17.72 -8.50 -0.33
N PHE A 80 -18.15 -8.20 0.91
CA PHE A 80 -17.61 -7.09 1.68
C PHE A 80 -16.11 -7.27 1.91
N LEU A 81 -15.70 -8.48 2.29
CA LEU A 81 -14.28 -8.76 2.54
C LEU A 81 -13.46 -8.67 1.26
N LEU A 82 -14.01 -9.10 0.12
CA LEU A 82 -13.36 -8.94 -1.17
C LEU A 82 -13.19 -7.46 -1.53
N ASP A 83 -14.19 -6.64 -1.23
CA ASP A 83 -14.10 -5.20 -1.49
C ASP A 83 -12.96 -4.56 -0.69
N ILE A 84 -12.80 -4.95 0.58
CA ILE A 84 -11.70 -4.47 1.41
C ILE A 84 -10.36 -4.91 0.83
N LEU A 85 -10.26 -6.15 0.37
CA LEU A 85 -9.04 -6.66 -0.26
C LEU A 85 -8.69 -5.85 -1.51
N MET A 86 -9.68 -5.50 -2.32
CA MET A 86 -9.48 -4.67 -3.50
C MET A 86 -8.97 -3.28 -3.15
N ILE A 87 -9.51 -2.69 -2.09
CA ILE A 87 -9.04 -1.39 -1.60
C ILE A 87 -7.58 -1.49 -1.17
N ALA A 88 -7.23 -2.52 -0.40
CA ALA A 88 -5.85 -2.74 0.03
C ALA A 88 -4.92 -2.91 -1.16
N LYS A 89 -5.38 -3.59 -2.21
CA LYS A 89 -4.61 -3.78 -3.44
C LYS A 89 -4.33 -2.45 -4.15
N TYR A 90 -5.31 -1.54 -4.19
CA TYR A 90 -5.10 -0.20 -4.74
C TYR A 90 -4.09 0.59 -3.93
N ILE A 91 -4.14 0.47 -2.59
CA ILE A 91 -3.18 1.14 -1.72
C ILE A 91 -1.76 0.59 -1.99
N GLU A 92 -1.63 -0.72 -2.16
CA GLU A 92 -0.35 -1.33 -2.51
C GLU A 92 0.19 -0.76 -3.82
N ARG A 93 -0.67 -0.57 -4.81
CA ARG A 93 -0.29 0.04 -6.08
C ARG A 93 0.21 1.47 -5.93
N VAL A 94 -0.37 2.24 -4.99
CA VAL A 94 0.13 3.59 -4.70
C VAL A 94 1.57 3.51 -4.20
N GLY A 95 1.87 2.56 -3.32
CA GLY A 95 3.24 2.31 -2.86
C GLY A 95 4.17 1.94 -4.01
N ASP A 96 3.72 1.07 -4.92
CA ASP A 96 4.50 0.67 -6.09
C ASP A 96 4.81 1.86 -6.99
N HIS A 97 3.84 2.74 -7.22
CA HIS A 97 4.07 3.95 -8.01
C HIS A 97 5.08 4.87 -7.34
N ALA A 98 4.99 5.02 -6.01
CA ALA A 98 5.96 5.82 -5.27
C ALA A 98 7.37 5.25 -5.44
N THR A 99 7.52 3.94 -5.35
CA THR A 99 8.79 3.25 -5.54
C THR A 99 9.32 3.48 -6.95
N ASN A 100 8.47 3.39 -7.96
CA ASN A 100 8.86 3.64 -9.34
C ASN A 100 9.36 5.07 -9.55
N ILE A 101 8.67 6.05 -8.98
CA ILE A 101 9.12 7.44 -9.04
C ILE A 101 10.50 7.58 -8.38
N ALA A 102 10.66 6.97 -7.20
CA ALA A 102 11.92 7.02 -6.46
C ALA A 102 13.07 6.37 -7.24
N GLU A 103 12.80 5.25 -7.90
CA GLU A 103 13.80 4.58 -8.74
C GLU A 103 14.25 5.49 -9.89
N TRP A 104 13.30 6.18 -10.53
CA TRP A 104 13.65 7.13 -11.59
C TRP A 104 14.44 8.32 -11.07
N VAL A 105 14.19 8.77 -9.84
CA VAL A 105 14.98 9.84 -9.22
C VAL A 105 16.43 9.37 -9.04
N VAL A 106 16.61 8.17 -8.48
CA VAL A 106 17.97 7.62 -8.26
C VAL A 106 18.66 7.44 -9.60
N TYR A 107 17.98 6.87 -10.60
CA TYR A 107 18.55 6.66 -11.93
C TYR A 107 18.99 7.99 -12.56
N GLY A 108 18.11 9.01 -12.49
CA GLY A 108 18.39 10.34 -13.07
C GLY A 108 19.59 11.04 -12.45
N LEU A 109 19.83 10.82 -11.15
CA LEU A 109 20.90 11.48 -10.42
C LEU A 109 22.21 10.68 -10.44
N THR A 110 22.12 9.35 -10.49
CA THR A 110 23.31 8.49 -10.41
C THR A 110 23.71 7.88 -11.75
N GLY A 111 22.80 7.92 -12.73
CA GLY A 111 23.04 7.31 -14.04
C GLY A 111 22.85 5.81 -14.09
N ALA A 112 22.37 5.20 -12.99
CA ALA A 112 22.16 3.75 -12.94
C ALA A 112 20.85 3.43 -12.26
N HIS A 113 19.98 2.67 -12.96
CA HIS A 113 18.73 2.21 -12.39
C HIS A 113 19.04 1.20 -11.28
N PRO A 114 18.36 1.25 -10.11
CA PRO A 114 18.64 0.32 -9.01
C PRO A 114 18.62 -1.14 -9.40
N GLU A 115 17.76 -1.54 -10.33
CA GLU A 115 17.66 -2.93 -10.78
C GLU A 115 18.88 -3.38 -11.60
N GLU A 116 19.61 -2.43 -12.16
CA GLU A 116 20.79 -2.72 -13.00
C GLU A 116 22.07 -2.83 -12.19
N THR A 117 22.04 -2.48 -10.92
CA THR A 117 23.23 -2.49 -10.07
C THR A 117 23.42 -3.78 -9.29
N ASN A 118 22.58 -4.75 -9.51
CA ASN A 118 22.66 -6.04 -8.84
C ASN A 118 23.73 -6.94 -9.46
#